data_5a982a4bfb51f8435e76fff993cf0ecd
#
_entry.id   5a982a4bfb51f8435e76fff993cf0ecd
#
_cell.length_a   1.000
_cell.length_b   1.000
_cell.length_c   1.000
_cell.angle_alpha   90.00
_cell.angle_beta   90.00
_cell.angle_gamma   90.00
#
_symmetry.space_group_name_H-M   'P 1'
#
loop_
_entity.id
_entity.type
_entity.pdbx_description
1 polymer ?
#
loop_
_entity_poly.entity_id
_entity_poly.type
_entity_poly.pdbx_seq_one_letter_code
_entity_poly.pdbx_strand_id
1 'polypeptide(L)'
;EMQRSLVGSEMCIRDSSTSFGGAYWLWMIILFSFVLQAVSYEFQSKAGNLLGKKTYQTFLVINGVVGPLLLGGAVATFFTGSDFYINKANMTDTIMPVISHWGNGWHGLDALTNIWNVILGLAVFFLARVLGSLYFINSIADKELTDKCRRAVLNNTIFFLVFFLAFVIRTLVSDGFAVNPDTLEVYMQPYKYFINFIEMPVVLIIFLTGVVLVLFGIGKTVL
;
A
#
# COMPACT_ATOMS: atom_id res chain seq x y z
N GLU A 1 -29.11 -9.39 -18.91
CA GLU A 1 -28.56 -8.73 -17.70
C GLU A 1 -27.53 -9.60 -16.96
N MET A 2 -27.76 -10.90 -16.82
CA MET A 2 -26.84 -11.84 -16.16
C MET A 2 -25.47 -11.93 -16.88
N GLN A 3 -25.43 -11.91 -18.21
CA GLN A 3 -24.16 -11.89 -18.98
C GLN A 3 -23.35 -10.59 -18.79
N ARG A 4 -24.02 -9.43 -18.65
CA ARG A 4 -23.33 -8.15 -18.36
C ARG A 4 -22.74 -8.13 -16.95
N SER A 5 -23.41 -8.70 -15.98
CA SER A 5 -22.89 -8.83 -14.62
C SER A 5 -21.67 -9.76 -14.53
N LEU A 6 -21.68 -10.89 -15.25
CA LEU A 6 -20.54 -11.81 -15.34
C LEU A 6 -19.34 -11.17 -16.02
N VAL A 7 -19.53 -10.47 -17.13
CA VAL A 7 -18.47 -9.76 -17.83
C VAL A 7 -17.84 -8.66 -16.95
N GLY A 8 -18.66 -7.94 -16.17
CA GLY A 8 -18.17 -6.95 -15.23
C GLY A 8 -17.32 -7.57 -14.11
N SER A 9 -17.73 -8.70 -13.55
CA SER A 9 -16.96 -9.39 -12.50
C SER A 9 -15.67 -10.00 -13.04
N GLU A 10 -15.67 -10.55 -14.26
CA GLU A 10 -14.45 -11.05 -14.90
C GLU A 10 -13.46 -9.93 -15.21
N MET A 11 -13.91 -8.75 -15.62
CA MET A 11 -13.05 -7.58 -15.80
C MET A 11 -12.39 -7.18 -14.48
N CYS A 12 -13.13 -7.09 -13.39
CA CYS A 12 -12.58 -6.76 -12.07
C CYS A 12 -11.53 -7.77 -11.61
N ILE A 13 -11.75 -9.06 -11.81
CA ILE A 13 -10.79 -10.12 -11.46
C ILE A 13 -9.52 -9.99 -12.31
N ARG A 14 -9.64 -9.73 -13.60
CA ARG A 14 -8.49 -9.53 -14.50
C ARG A 14 -7.69 -8.29 -14.13
N ASP A 15 -8.35 -7.19 -13.84
CA ASP A 15 -7.70 -5.92 -13.47
C ASP A 15 -6.94 -6.06 -12.14
N SER A 16 -7.56 -6.72 -11.15
CA SER A 16 -6.89 -7.03 -9.88
C SER A 16 -5.68 -7.96 -10.09
N SER A 17 -5.81 -9.01 -10.89
CA SER A 17 -4.72 -9.92 -11.23
C SER A 17 -3.56 -9.20 -11.92
N THR A 18 -3.87 -8.28 -12.84
CA THR A 18 -2.87 -7.48 -13.54
C THR A 18 -2.15 -6.51 -12.61
N SER A 19 -2.87 -5.85 -11.72
CA SER A 19 -2.30 -4.93 -10.72
C SER A 19 -1.36 -5.66 -9.76
N PHE A 20 -1.75 -6.82 -9.26
CA PHE A 20 -0.89 -7.67 -8.42
C PHE A 20 0.30 -8.22 -9.20
N GLY A 21 0.10 -8.60 -10.45
CA GLY A 21 1.18 -9.04 -11.36
C GLY A 21 2.24 -7.98 -11.57
N GLY A 22 1.84 -6.71 -11.72
CA GLY A 22 2.75 -5.58 -11.91
C GLY A 22 3.71 -5.33 -10.74
N ALA A 23 3.35 -5.75 -9.53
CA ALA A 23 4.19 -5.65 -8.33
C ALA A 23 4.53 -7.03 -7.74
N TYR A 24 4.71 -8.05 -8.59
CA TYR A 24 4.81 -9.46 -8.18
C TYR A 24 5.85 -9.71 -7.09
N TRP A 25 7.10 -9.32 -7.30
CA TRP A 25 8.17 -9.56 -6.31
C TRP A 25 7.98 -8.75 -5.03
N LEU A 26 7.37 -7.55 -5.10
CA LEU A 26 7.04 -6.81 -3.89
C LEU A 26 6.09 -7.62 -2.99
N TRP A 27 5.01 -8.14 -3.57
CA TRP A 27 4.04 -8.95 -2.83
C TRP A 27 4.66 -10.23 -2.28
N MET A 28 5.54 -10.89 -3.06
CA MET A 28 6.25 -12.10 -2.60
C MET A 28 7.18 -11.80 -1.42
N ILE A 29 7.92 -10.69 -1.46
CA ILE A 29 8.79 -10.28 -0.35
C ILE A 29 7.98 -9.91 0.89
N ILE A 30 6.84 -9.23 0.73
CA ILE A 30 5.92 -8.91 1.83
C ILE A 30 5.42 -10.18 2.50
N LEU A 31 4.93 -11.16 1.73
CA LEU A 31 4.46 -12.44 2.24
C LEU A 31 5.57 -13.18 2.98
N PHE A 32 6.76 -13.28 2.39
CA PHE A 32 7.91 -13.93 3.02
C PHE A 32 8.32 -13.23 4.32
N SER A 33 8.29 -11.90 4.33
CA SER A 33 8.57 -11.09 5.51
C SER A 33 7.59 -11.38 6.65
N PHE A 34 6.29 -11.50 6.37
CA PHE A 34 5.28 -11.86 7.38
C PHE A 34 5.42 -13.30 7.89
N VAL A 35 5.79 -14.25 7.02
CA VAL A 35 6.10 -15.62 7.45
C VAL A 35 7.30 -15.62 8.39
N LEU A 36 8.39 -14.90 8.06
CA LEU A 36 9.54 -14.76 8.96
C LEU A 36 9.17 -14.12 10.29
N GLN A 37 8.26 -13.14 10.28
CA GLN A 37 7.75 -12.53 11.52
C GLN A 37 7.03 -13.56 12.39
N ALA A 38 6.10 -14.32 11.84
CA ALA A 38 5.36 -15.33 12.56
C ALA A 38 6.27 -16.39 13.16
N VAL A 39 7.22 -16.91 12.37
CA VAL A 39 8.24 -17.86 12.82
C VAL A 39 9.10 -17.26 13.94
N SER A 40 9.52 -16.00 13.80
CA SER A 40 10.38 -15.34 14.77
C SER A 40 9.66 -15.13 16.10
N TYR A 41 8.39 -14.80 16.12
CA TYR A 41 7.60 -14.70 17.35
C TYR A 41 7.50 -16.04 18.07
N GLU A 42 7.23 -17.11 17.34
CA GLU A 42 7.05 -18.44 17.93
C GLU A 42 8.35 -19.02 18.46
N PHE A 43 9.45 -18.88 17.72
CA PHE A 43 10.70 -19.59 18.02
C PHE A 43 11.72 -18.80 18.87
N GLN A 44 11.58 -17.48 19.04
CA GLN A 44 12.56 -16.66 19.79
C GLN A 44 12.76 -17.09 21.24
N SER A 45 11.73 -17.65 21.88
CA SER A 45 11.73 -18.04 23.30
C SER A 45 11.79 -19.55 23.54
N LYS A 46 11.79 -20.38 22.48
CA LYS A 46 11.85 -21.84 22.63
C LYS A 46 13.25 -22.31 22.98
N ALA A 47 13.31 -23.28 23.91
CA ALA A 47 14.55 -23.99 24.23
C ALA A 47 15.02 -24.77 22.98
N GLY A 48 16.30 -24.63 22.61
CA GLY A 48 16.85 -25.28 21.41
C GLY A 48 16.65 -24.54 20.09
N ASN A 49 16.37 -23.23 20.13
CA ASN A 49 16.33 -22.43 18.91
C ASN A 49 17.70 -22.44 18.21
N LEU A 50 17.69 -22.78 16.92
CA LEU A 50 18.91 -22.99 16.11
C LEU A 50 19.67 -21.69 15.84
N LEU A 51 18.96 -20.56 15.67
CA LEU A 51 19.53 -19.27 15.23
C LEU A 51 19.84 -18.31 16.39
N GLY A 52 19.38 -18.61 17.60
CA GLY A 52 19.54 -17.77 18.77
C GLY A 52 18.52 -16.61 18.85
N LYS A 53 18.18 -16.21 20.08
CA LYS A 53 17.16 -15.18 20.37
C LYS A 53 17.39 -13.85 19.63
N LYS A 54 18.65 -13.39 19.56
CA LYS A 54 19.00 -12.11 18.93
C LYS A 54 18.67 -12.10 17.45
N THR A 55 18.90 -13.21 16.73
CA THR A 55 18.62 -13.31 15.30
C THR A 55 17.13 -13.19 15.02
N TYR A 56 16.29 -13.87 15.79
CA TYR A 56 14.83 -13.74 15.66
C TYR A 56 14.34 -12.32 15.98
N GLN A 57 14.90 -11.68 17.00
CA GLN A 57 14.58 -10.29 17.30
C GLN A 57 14.99 -9.34 16.16
N THR A 58 16.13 -9.59 15.53
CA THR A 58 16.55 -8.82 14.34
C THR A 58 15.57 -8.99 13.18
N PHE A 59 15.09 -10.21 12.92
CA PHE A 59 14.06 -10.44 11.89
C PHE A 59 12.77 -9.68 12.19
N LEU A 60 12.34 -9.61 13.46
CA LEU A 60 11.16 -8.83 13.84
C LEU A 60 11.36 -7.33 13.58
N VAL A 61 12.53 -6.79 13.87
CA VAL A 61 12.85 -5.38 13.60
C VAL A 61 12.90 -5.10 12.10
N ILE A 62 13.57 -5.96 11.32
CA ILE A 62 13.65 -5.82 9.86
C ILE A 62 12.24 -5.86 9.26
N ASN A 63 11.41 -6.82 9.66
CA ASN A 63 10.05 -6.90 9.15
C ASN A 63 9.19 -5.70 9.55
N GLY A 64 9.37 -5.18 10.77
CA GLY A 64 8.67 -3.98 11.24
C GLY A 64 8.98 -2.73 10.41
N VAL A 65 10.09 -2.71 9.66
CA VAL A 65 10.45 -1.65 8.70
C VAL A 65 10.05 -2.03 7.27
N VAL A 66 10.52 -3.20 6.81
CA VAL A 66 10.39 -3.63 5.41
C VAL A 66 8.94 -3.92 5.06
N GLY A 67 8.18 -4.59 5.93
CA GLY A 67 6.79 -4.94 5.67
C GLY A 67 5.91 -3.72 5.32
N PRO A 68 5.78 -2.74 6.21
CA PRO A 68 4.99 -1.54 5.94
C PRO A 68 5.51 -0.69 4.77
N LEU A 69 6.84 -0.59 4.61
CA LEU A 69 7.46 0.17 3.53
C LEU A 69 7.12 -0.43 2.16
N LEU A 70 7.29 -1.74 2.01
CA LEU A 70 6.98 -2.44 0.77
C LEU A 70 5.47 -2.47 0.49
N LEU A 71 4.64 -2.62 1.53
CA LEU A 71 3.20 -2.57 1.39
C LEU A 71 2.74 -1.21 0.84
N GLY A 72 3.25 -0.11 1.39
CA GLY A 72 2.95 1.22 0.89
C GLY A 72 3.48 1.44 -0.54
N GLY A 73 4.69 0.93 -0.86
CA GLY A 73 5.23 0.95 -2.21
C GLY A 73 4.40 0.16 -3.22
N ALA A 74 3.91 -1.02 -2.84
CA ALA A 74 3.02 -1.82 -3.67
C ALA A 74 1.66 -1.13 -3.92
N VAL A 75 1.07 -0.52 -2.89
CA VAL A 75 -0.16 0.27 -3.04
C VAL A 75 0.06 1.50 -3.92
N ALA A 76 1.22 2.14 -3.84
CA ALA A 76 1.55 3.29 -4.68
C ALA A 76 1.54 2.95 -6.18
N THR A 77 1.86 1.71 -6.57
CA THR A 77 1.85 1.30 -7.98
C THR A 77 0.47 1.37 -8.63
N PHE A 78 -0.62 1.36 -7.85
CA PHE A 78 -1.97 1.58 -8.37
C PHE A 78 -2.17 3.00 -8.94
N PHE A 79 -1.39 3.96 -8.46
CA PHE A 79 -1.44 5.36 -8.90
C PHE A 79 -0.33 5.72 -9.87
N THR A 80 0.86 5.13 -9.69
CA THR A 80 2.06 5.45 -10.49
C THR A 80 2.24 4.52 -11.69
N GLY A 81 1.53 3.40 -11.69
CA GLY A 81 1.70 2.34 -12.69
C GLY A 81 2.92 1.45 -12.43
N SER A 82 3.06 0.42 -13.23
CA SER A 82 4.18 -0.52 -13.25
C SER A 82 4.50 -0.92 -14.69
N ASP A 83 5.73 -1.40 -14.92
CA ASP A 83 6.17 -1.85 -16.25
C ASP A 83 5.65 -3.26 -16.55
N PHE A 84 4.34 -3.31 -16.76
CA PHE A 84 3.57 -4.52 -16.98
C PHE A 84 2.50 -4.27 -18.04
N TYR A 85 2.42 -5.11 -19.07
CA TYR A 85 1.49 -4.93 -20.17
C TYR A 85 0.72 -6.21 -20.49
N ILE A 86 -0.45 -6.02 -21.09
CA ILE A 86 -1.35 -7.10 -21.49
C ILE A 86 -1.35 -7.19 -23.02
N ASN A 87 -0.97 -8.35 -23.55
CA ASN A 87 -1.09 -8.66 -24.96
C ASN A 87 -2.27 -9.62 -25.18
N LYS A 88 -3.34 -9.11 -25.77
CA LYS A 88 -4.56 -9.89 -26.04
C LYS A 88 -4.47 -10.77 -27.29
N ALA A 89 -3.40 -10.68 -28.07
CA ALA A 89 -3.22 -11.47 -29.29
C ALA A 89 -3.19 -12.99 -29.02
N ASN A 90 -2.73 -13.41 -27.85
CA ASN A 90 -2.65 -14.82 -27.46
C ASN A 90 -3.94 -15.39 -26.84
N MET A 91 -5.06 -14.67 -26.88
CA MET A 91 -6.34 -15.20 -26.35
C MET A 91 -6.89 -16.38 -27.15
N THR A 92 -6.39 -16.62 -28.35
CA THR A 92 -6.76 -17.76 -29.21
C THR A 92 -5.97 -19.03 -28.91
N ASP A 93 -4.91 -18.96 -28.09
CA ASP A 93 -4.18 -20.14 -27.66
C ASP A 93 -4.97 -20.89 -26.59
N THR A 94 -5.47 -22.08 -26.96
CA THR A 94 -6.33 -22.90 -26.10
C THR A 94 -5.56 -23.67 -25.02
N ILE A 95 -4.23 -23.76 -25.11
CA ILE A 95 -3.41 -24.58 -24.21
C ILE A 95 -2.88 -23.75 -23.04
N MET A 96 -2.33 -22.57 -23.30
CA MET A 96 -1.85 -21.63 -22.26
C MET A 96 -1.93 -20.18 -22.76
N PRO A 97 -3.05 -19.50 -22.60
CA PRO A 97 -3.18 -18.12 -23.02
C PRO A 97 -2.41 -17.19 -22.09
N VAL A 98 -1.12 -17.01 -22.32
CA VAL A 98 -0.31 -16.02 -21.61
C VAL A 98 -0.57 -14.66 -22.22
N ILE A 99 -1.34 -13.85 -21.52
CA ILE A 99 -1.70 -12.50 -21.96
C ILE A 99 -0.91 -11.40 -21.24
N SER A 100 -0.30 -11.74 -20.11
CA SER A 100 0.38 -10.79 -19.23
C SER A 100 1.90 -10.92 -19.37
N HIS A 101 2.58 -9.77 -19.54
CA HIS A 101 4.04 -9.74 -19.70
C HIS A 101 4.63 -8.60 -18.86
N TRP A 102 5.80 -8.86 -18.22
CA TRP A 102 6.61 -7.80 -17.63
C TRP A 102 7.48 -7.15 -18.69
N GLY A 103 7.59 -5.81 -18.64
CA GLY A 103 8.43 -5.06 -19.54
C GLY A 103 9.93 -5.24 -19.26
N ASN A 104 10.26 -5.61 -18.02
CA ASN A 104 11.65 -5.80 -17.57
C ASN A 104 11.84 -7.08 -16.75
N GLY A 105 13.10 -7.45 -16.50
CA GLY A 105 13.46 -8.63 -15.71
C GLY A 105 13.31 -8.49 -14.18
N TRP A 106 12.92 -7.31 -13.68
CA TRP A 106 12.75 -7.05 -12.25
C TRP A 106 11.37 -7.48 -11.71
N HIS A 107 10.42 -7.79 -12.60
CA HIS A 107 9.10 -8.33 -12.27
C HIS A 107 8.40 -7.57 -11.13
N GLY A 108 8.40 -6.24 -11.20
CA GLY A 108 7.74 -5.36 -10.25
C GLY A 108 8.62 -4.80 -9.12
N LEU A 109 9.88 -5.23 -8.95
CA LEU A 109 10.81 -4.57 -8.02
C LEU A 109 11.22 -3.17 -8.47
N ASP A 110 11.13 -2.88 -9.75
CA ASP A 110 11.32 -1.57 -10.36
C ASP A 110 10.36 -0.51 -9.78
N ALA A 111 9.22 -0.92 -9.23
CA ALA A 111 8.34 0.00 -8.49
C ALA A 111 9.05 0.74 -7.36
N LEU A 112 10.08 0.17 -6.73
CA LEU A 112 10.88 0.83 -5.69
C LEU A 112 11.86 1.88 -6.24
N THR A 113 12.13 1.90 -7.53
CA THR A 113 12.95 2.94 -8.15
C THR A 113 12.18 4.26 -8.29
N ASN A 114 10.85 4.19 -8.29
CA ASN A 114 10.02 5.38 -8.31
C ASN A 114 9.98 6.01 -6.90
N ILE A 115 10.51 7.22 -6.79
CA ILE A 115 10.60 7.95 -5.51
C ILE A 115 9.23 8.15 -4.85
N TRP A 116 8.17 8.30 -5.62
CA TRP A 116 6.82 8.51 -5.10
C TRP A 116 6.26 7.25 -4.43
N ASN A 117 6.62 6.07 -4.93
CA ASN A 117 6.26 4.81 -4.30
C ASN A 117 6.98 4.64 -2.95
N VAL A 118 8.24 5.06 -2.88
CA VAL A 118 9.00 5.06 -1.63
C VAL A 118 8.42 6.07 -0.64
N ILE A 119 8.01 7.27 -1.09
CA ILE A 119 7.36 8.28 -0.24
C ILE A 119 6.09 7.73 0.39
N LEU A 120 5.21 7.08 -0.37
CA LEU A 120 4.04 6.43 0.20
C LEU A 120 4.41 5.26 1.12
N GLY A 121 5.45 4.50 0.77
CA GLY A 121 6.01 3.46 1.63
C GLY A 121 6.44 3.99 2.99
N LEU A 122 7.15 5.13 3.02
CA LEU A 122 7.53 5.81 4.26
C LEU A 122 6.32 6.32 5.05
N ALA A 123 5.30 6.85 4.37
CA ALA A 123 4.06 7.26 5.03
C ALA A 123 3.40 6.07 5.74
N VAL A 124 3.27 4.92 5.07
CA VAL A 124 2.68 3.70 5.65
C VAL A 124 3.54 3.16 6.80
N PHE A 125 4.87 3.22 6.68
CA PHE A 125 5.77 2.84 7.76
C PHE A 125 5.55 3.69 9.03
N PHE A 126 5.50 5.01 8.91
CA PHE A 126 5.25 5.88 10.07
C PHE A 126 3.82 5.71 10.62
N LEU A 127 2.83 5.48 9.76
CA LEU A 127 1.46 5.17 10.18
C LEU A 127 1.41 3.87 10.99
N ALA A 128 2.09 2.82 10.55
CA ALA A 128 2.17 1.55 11.29
C ALA A 128 2.79 1.74 12.68
N ARG A 129 3.79 2.61 12.81
CA ARG A 129 4.39 2.96 14.12
C ARG A 129 3.42 3.74 15.01
N VAL A 130 2.62 4.65 14.43
CA VAL A 130 1.56 5.35 15.18
C VAL A 130 0.53 4.35 15.69
N LEU A 131 0.01 3.48 14.82
CA LEU A 131 -0.97 2.46 15.20
C LEU A 131 -0.44 1.50 16.27
N GLY A 132 0.80 1.04 16.14
CA GLY A 132 1.46 0.20 17.14
C GLY A 132 1.60 0.90 18.51
N SER A 133 1.99 2.17 18.50
CA SER A 133 2.09 2.95 19.74
C SER A 133 0.73 3.19 20.39
N LEU A 134 -0.31 3.46 19.60
CA LEU A 134 -1.69 3.59 20.10
C LEU A 134 -2.21 2.28 20.68
N TYR A 135 -1.88 1.16 20.05
CA TYR A 135 -2.23 -0.17 20.58
C TYR A 135 -1.60 -0.41 21.94
N PHE A 136 -0.32 -0.08 22.13
CA PHE A 136 0.35 -0.22 23.42
C PHE A 136 -0.28 0.67 24.51
N ILE A 137 -0.60 1.93 24.20
CA ILE A 137 -1.28 2.82 25.13
C ILE A 137 -2.62 2.25 25.60
N ASN A 138 -3.35 1.59 24.71
CA ASN A 138 -4.67 1.03 25.02
C ASN A 138 -4.60 -0.33 25.73
N SER A 139 -3.53 -1.09 25.52
CA SER A 139 -3.43 -2.49 25.98
C SER A 139 -2.60 -2.66 27.24
N ILE A 140 -1.71 -1.72 27.57
CA ILE A 140 -0.74 -1.87 28.66
C ILE A 140 -0.92 -0.74 29.67
N ALA A 141 -1.23 -1.09 30.93
CA ALA A 141 -1.43 -0.15 32.03
C ALA A 141 -0.10 0.20 32.73
N ASP A 142 0.86 0.76 31.99
CA ASP A 142 2.14 1.25 32.52
C ASP A 142 2.31 2.72 32.12
N LYS A 143 2.48 3.60 33.14
CA LYS A 143 2.60 5.05 32.91
C LYS A 143 3.86 5.43 32.14
N GLU A 144 5.00 4.82 32.46
CA GLU A 144 6.28 5.16 31.81
C GLU A 144 6.25 4.78 30.33
N LEU A 145 5.70 3.60 30.02
CA LEU A 145 5.52 3.15 28.64
C LEU A 145 4.52 4.04 27.89
N THR A 146 3.42 4.39 28.53
CA THR A 146 2.39 5.28 27.95
C THR A 146 2.97 6.63 27.57
N ASP A 147 3.77 7.25 28.42
CA ASP A 147 4.38 8.55 28.15
C ASP A 147 5.41 8.48 27.01
N LYS A 148 6.18 7.39 26.94
CA LYS A 148 7.09 7.14 25.80
C LYS A 148 6.31 6.94 24.50
N CYS A 149 5.22 6.17 24.55
CA CYS A 149 4.36 5.92 23.38
C CYS A 149 3.67 7.20 22.91
N ARG A 150 3.18 8.07 23.79
CA ARG A 150 2.58 9.37 23.40
C ARG A 150 3.56 10.24 22.63
N ARG A 151 4.81 10.36 23.10
CA ARG A 151 5.85 11.10 22.35
C ARG A 151 6.14 10.46 21.00
N ALA A 152 6.21 9.11 20.96
CA ALA A 152 6.40 8.39 19.71
C ALA A 152 5.23 8.60 18.74
N VAL A 153 3.98 8.60 19.21
CA VAL A 153 2.79 8.92 18.39
C VAL A 153 2.95 10.32 17.76
N LEU A 154 3.26 11.35 18.56
CA LEU A 154 3.39 12.71 18.06
C LEU A 154 4.46 12.80 16.95
N ASN A 155 5.66 12.32 17.24
CA ASN A 155 6.77 12.41 16.29
C ASN A 155 6.49 11.63 15.00
N ASN A 156 6.01 10.39 15.11
CA ASN A 156 5.71 9.59 13.93
C ASN A 156 4.52 10.13 13.12
N THR A 157 3.54 10.78 13.77
CA THR A 157 2.42 11.43 13.08
C THR A 157 2.90 12.60 12.22
N ILE A 158 3.85 13.41 12.68
CA ILE A 158 4.40 14.51 11.89
C ILE A 158 5.05 13.97 10.61
N PHE A 159 5.91 12.95 10.73
CA PHE A 159 6.53 12.32 9.55
C PHE A 159 5.50 11.66 8.62
N PHE A 160 4.52 10.95 9.20
CA PHE A 160 3.43 10.38 8.42
C PHE A 160 2.71 11.45 7.60
N LEU A 161 2.30 12.55 8.22
CA LEU A 161 1.58 13.62 7.54
C LEU A 161 2.41 14.28 6.42
N VAL A 162 3.70 14.52 6.66
CA VAL A 162 4.58 15.11 5.64
C VAL A 162 4.64 14.22 4.40
N PHE A 163 4.94 12.93 4.56
CA PHE A 163 5.05 12.00 3.43
C PHE A 163 3.69 11.72 2.77
N PHE A 164 2.65 11.56 3.56
CA PHE A 164 1.30 11.31 3.06
C PHE A 164 0.78 12.50 2.25
N LEU A 165 0.87 13.72 2.79
CA LEU A 165 0.42 14.92 2.08
C LEU A 165 1.25 15.18 0.81
N ALA A 166 2.56 14.93 0.84
CA ALA A 166 3.40 15.04 -0.36
C ALA A 166 2.91 14.11 -1.48
N PHE A 167 2.58 12.85 -1.13
CA PHE A 167 2.04 11.89 -2.09
C PHE A 167 0.63 12.29 -2.59
N VAL A 168 -0.26 12.72 -1.70
CA VAL A 168 -1.63 13.14 -2.06
C VAL A 168 -1.58 14.35 -2.99
N ILE A 169 -0.80 15.39 -2.66
CA ILE A 169 -0.65 16.59 -3.50
C ILE A 169 -0.12 16.19 -4.87
N ARG A 170 0.90 15.33 -4.93
CA ARG A 170 1.45 14.83 -6.20
C ARG A 170 0.40 14.11 -7.03
N THR A 171 -0.41 13.26 -6.40
CA THR A 171 -1.46 12.51 -7.09
C THR A 171 -2.55 13.45 -7.62
N LEU A 172 -2.98 14.44 -6.85
CA LEU A 172 -4.00 15.41 -7.28
C LEU A 172 -3.55 16.29 -8.46
N VAL A 173 -2.24 16.57 -8.55
CA VAL A 173 -1.66 17.36 -9.64
C VAL A 173 -1.31 16.51 -10.86
N SER A 174 -1.25 15.18 -10.73
CA SER A 174 -0.89 14.30 -11.85
C SER A 174 -1.99 14.17 -12.89
N ASP A 175 -1.54 13.90 -14.12
CA ASP A 175 -2.40 13.51 -15.22
C ASP A 175 -2.96 12.11 -14.97
N GLY A 176 -4.18 11.87 -15.40
CA GLY A 176 -4.85 10.58 -15.27
C GLY A 176 -5.58 10.20 -16.56
N PHE A 177 -5.89 8.93 -16.69
CA PHE A 177 -6.67 8.42 -17.81
C PHE A 177 -8.14 8.83 -17.70
N ALA A 178 -8.68 9.37 -18.77
CA ALA A 178 -10.09 9.66 -18.96
C ALA A 178 -10.60 8.91 -20.19
N VAL A 179 -11.87 8.57 -20.20
CA VAL A 179 -12.54 7.91 -21.31
C VAL A 179 -13.57 8.86 -21.88
N ASN A 180 -13.54 9.09 -23.19
CA ASN A 180 -14.58 9.82 -23.86
C ASN A 180 -15.85 8.93 -23.93
N PRO A 181 -17.01 9.37 -23.38
CA PRO A 181 -18.22 8.54 -23.37
C PRO A 181 -18.79 8.24 -24.77
N ASP A 182 -18.52 9.11 -25.76
CA ASP A 182 -19.07 8.97 -27.09
C ASP A 182 -18.23 8.09 -28.03
N THR A 183 -16.89 8.21 -27.94
CA THR A 183 -15.96 7.46 -28.81
C THR A 183 -15.32 6.25 -28.11
N LEU A 184 -15.46 6.13 -26.79
CA LEU A 184 -14.78 5.12 -25.93
C LEU A 184 -13.25 5.17 -26.04
N GLU A 185 -12.69 6.26 -26.55
CA GLU A 185 -11.25 6.46 -26.61
C GLU A 185 -10.69 6.88 -25.25
N VAL A 186 -9.56 6.30 -24.90
CA VAL A 186 -8.83 6.63 -23.67
C VAL A 186 -7.83 7.73 -23.99
N TYR A 187 -7.88 8.83 -23.23
CA TYR A 187 -6.96 9.96 -23.37
C TYR A 187 -6.41 10.39 -22.01
N MET A 188 -5.29 11.11 -22.01
CA MET A 188 -4.71 11.68 -20.80
C MET A 188 -5.32 13.04 -20.51
N GLN A 189 -5.86 13.23 -19.31
CA GLN A 189 -6.43 14.48 -18.84
C GLN A 189 -5.60 15.04 -17.69
N PRO A 190 -5.18 16.32 -17.76
CA PRO A 190 -4.48 16.96 -16.65
C PRO A 190 -5.40 17.09 -15.42
N TYR A 191 -4.82 16.95 -14.24
CA TYR A 191 -5.52 17.03 -12.95
C TYR A 191 -6.73 16.09 -12.80
N LYS A 192 -6.72 14.93 -13.48
CA LYS A 192 -7.89 14.04 -13.51
C LYS A 192 -8.35 13.62 -12.11
N TYR A 193 -7.44 13.32 -11.20
CA TYR A 193 -7.79 12.93 -9.83
C TYR A 193 -8.47 14.06 -9.05
N PHE A 194 -8.05 15.30 -9.25
CA PHE A 194 -8.71 16.45 -8.65
C PHE A 194 -10.10 16.69 -9.25
N ILE A 195 -10.23 16.58 -10.56
CA ILE A 195 -11.52 16.69 -11.27
C ILE A 195 -12.49 15.61 -10.77
N ASN A 196 -12.03 14.37 -10.59
CA ASN A 196 -12.85 13.28 -10.05
C ASN A 196 -13.42 13.61 -8.65
N PHE A 197 -12.68 14.30 -7.80
CA PHE A 197 -13.22 14.74 -6.52
C PHE A 197 -14.34 15.79 -6.66
N ILE A 198 -14.27 16.66 -7.67
CA ILE A 198 -15.32 17.64 -7.95
C ILE A 198 -16.55 16.94 -8.56
N GLU A 199 -16.35 16.00 -9.47
CA GLU A 199 -17.41 15.23 -10.11
C GLU A 199 -18.13 14.29 -9.12
N MET A 200 -17.40 13.81 -8.08
CA MET A 200 -17.90 12.89 -7.06
C MET A 200 -17.83 13.51 -5.66
N PRO A 201 -18.67 14.51 -5.33
CA PRO A 201 -18.56 15.25 -4.07
C PRO A 201 -18.77 14.37 -2.82
N VAL A 202 -19.52 13.29 -2.93
CA VAL A 202 -19.72 12.32 -1.83
C VAL A 202 -18.40 11.66 -1.46
N VAL A 203 -17.58 11.28 -2.43
CA VAL A 203 -16.26 10.67 -2.20
C VAL A 203 -15.32 11.67 -1.54
N LEU A 204 -15.33 12.93 -1.98
CA LEU A 204 -14.56 14.00 -1.35
C LEU A 204 -14.95 14.20 0.13
N ILE A 205 -16.24 14.24 0.44
CA ILE A 205 -16.74 14.40 1.82
C ILE A 205 -16.27 13.21 2.68
N ILE A 206 -16.41 11.99 2.19
CA ILE A 206 -15.97 10.79 2.92
C ILE A 206 -14.46 10.84 3.17
N PHE A 207 -13.67 11.21 2.17
CA PHE A 207 -12.21 11.34 2.29
C PHE A 207 -11.82 12.38 3.35
N LEU A 208 -12.37 13.60 3.27
CA LEU A 208 -12.10 14.67 4.24
C LEU A 208 -12.54 14.29 5.66
N THR A 209 -13.71 13.68 5.79
CA THR A 209 -14.20 13.18 7.09
C THR A 209 -13.24 12.14 7.67
N GLY A 210 -12.74 11.20 6.86
CA GLY A 210 -11.74 10.21 7.29
C GLY A 210 -10.46 10.86 7.80
N VAL A 211 -9.93 11.84 7.07
CA VAL A 211 -8.73 12.59 7.48
C VAL A 211 -8.95 13.31 8.81
N VAL A 212 -10.09 14.00 8.97
CA VAL A 212 -10.42 14.72 10.22
C VAL A 212 -10.55 13.77 11.39
N LEU A 213 -11.22 12.62 11.23
CA LEU A 213 -11.38 11.62 12.27
C LEU A 213 -10.04 11.03 12.73
N VAL A 214 -9.14 10.74 11.79
CA VAL A 214 -7.78 10.22 12.10
C VAL A 214 -7.00 11.26 12.90
N LEU A 215 -6.96 12.52 12.45
CA LEU A 215 -6.25 13.60 13.15
C LEU A 215 -6.85 13.88 14.53
N PHE A 216 -8.18 13.86 14.66
CA PHE A 216 -8.87 14.03 15.93
C PHE A 216 -8.54 12.89 16.91
N GLY A 217 -8.58 11.62 16.45
CA GLY A 217 -8.25 10.46 17.26
C GLY A 217 -6.81 10.50 17.79
N ILE A 218 -5.85 10.85 16.91
CA ILE A 218 -4.44 11.01 17.29
C ILE A 218 -4.26 12.17 18.27
N GLY A 219 -4.87 13.33 17.97
CA GLY A 219 -4.79 14.53 18.82
C GLY A 219 -5.32 14.28 20.22
N LYS A 220 -6.45 13.59 20.33
CA LYS A 220 -7.05 13.24 21.64
C LYS A 220 -6.20 12.27 22.46
N THR A 221 -5.34 11.49 21.83
CA THR A 221 -4.45 10.55 22.54
C THR A 221 -3.19 11.25 23.03
N VAL A 222 -2.75 12.31 22.36
CA VAL A 222 -1.52 13.07 22.70
C VAL A 222 -1.80 14.10 23.78
N LEU A 223 -2.99 14.71 23.78
CA LEU A 223 -3.47 15.65 24.80
C LEU A 223 -3.90 14.92 26.07
#